data_2008d7fa003bf2afe70e556680b81e9d
#
_entry.id   2008d7fa003bf2afe70e556680b81e9d
#
_cell.length_a   1.000
_cell.length_b   1.000
_cell.length_c   1.000
_cell.angle_alpha   90.00
_cell.angle_beta   90.00
_cell.angle_gamma   90.00
#
_symmetry.space_group_name_H-M   'P 1'
#
loop_
_entity.id
_entity.type
_entity.pdbx_description
1 polymer ?
#
loop_
_entity_poly.entity_id
_entity_poly.type
_entity_poly.pdbx_seq_one_letter_code
_entity_poly.pdbx_strand_id
1 'polypeptide(L)'
;MKKYFAPILSIGLLLQSCGSSKEGFKHYGPTEVDSAKAISMEDMVKQFNQNPQQDTFTFYAPIVNVCQSAGCWVNVKKTDGDLLRIRFKDHFGIPPKTETGNVAYFHGIAYYDTISVQLQKHFLEDGNAPQSEIDKIVAPKIELNFQADGVLIPTASSKQK
;
A
#
# COMPACT_ATOMS: atom_id res chain seq x y z
N MET A 1 38.56 36.77 -54.04
CA MET A 1 38.59 35.63 -53.11
C MET A 1 37.58 35.89 -51.99
N LYS A 2 36.36 35.41 -52.07
CA LYS A 2 35.29 35.55 -51.06
C LYS A 2 35.29 34.32 -50.17
N LYS A 3 35.62 34.49 -48.87
CA LYS A 3 35.54 33.45 -47.84
C LYS A 3 34.11 33.40 -47.29
N TYR A 4 33.38 32.33 -47.52
CA TYR A 4 32.09 32.05 -46.91
C TYR A 4 32.30 31.42 -45.55
N PHE A 5 31.91 32.11 -44.49
CA PHE A 5 31.81 31.59 -43.11
C PHE A 5 30.44 30.98 -42.95
N ALA A 6 30.33 29.67 -42.75
CA ALA A 6 29.10 28.98 -42.41
C ALA A 6 28.92 28.96 -40.88
N PRO A 7 27.76 29.33 -40.33
CA PRO A 7 27.50 29.18 -38.90
C PRO A 7 27.11 27.74 -38.60
N ILE A 8 27.85 27.14 -37.65
CA ILE A 8 27.51 25.84 -37.06
C ILE A 8 26.35 26.05 -36.10
N LEU A 9 25.17 25.55 -36.48
CA LEU A 9 23.96 25.56 -35.64
C LEU A 9 24.04 24.37 -34.66
N SER A 10 24.45 24.63 -33.40
CA SER A 10 24.45 23.66 -32.34
C SER A 10 23.00 23.38 -31.89
N ILE A 11 22.45 22.26 -32.34
CA ILE A 11 21.16 21.76 -31.84
C ILE A 11 21.42 21.12 -30.47
N GLY A 12 21.11 21.87 -29.39
CA GLY A 12 21.07 21.38 -28.02
C GLY A 12 19.94 20.40 -27.85
N LEU A 13 20.25 19.11 -27.69
CA LEU A 13 19.30 18.05 -27.36
C LEU A 13 18.90 18.18 -25.88
N LEU A 14 17.78 18.83 -25.61
CA LEU A 14 17.16 18.86 -24.29
C LEU A 14 16.59 17.48 -23.98
N LEU A 15 17.32 16.71 -23.16
CA LEU A 15 16.79 15.49 -22.53
C LEU A 15 15.73 15.91 -21.53
N GLN A 16 14.47 15.93 -21.97
CA GLN A 16 13.33 16.01 -21.06
C GLN A 16 13.21 14.69 -20.33
N SER A 17 13.64 14.69 -19.07
CA SER A 17 13.33 13.62 -18.11
C SER A 17 11.81 13.65 -17.86
N CYS A 18 11.05 12.87 -18.61
CA CYS A 18 9.65 12.58 -18.32
C CYS A 18 9.59 11.74 -17.06
N GLY A 19 9.36 12.37 -15.92
CA GLY A 19 8.79 11.71 -14.76
C GLY A 19 7.36 11.28 -15.12
N SER A 20 7.18 10.01 -15.47
CA SER A 20 5.88 9.44 -15.84
C SER A 20 5.02 9.27 -14.59
N SER A 21 4.34 10.33 -14.15
CA SER A 21 3.16 10.16 -13.31
C SER A 21 2.10 9.46 -14.18
N LYS A 22 1.74 8.20 -13.84
CA LYS A 22 0.64 7.50 -14.53
C LYS A 22 -0.62 8.35 -14.38
N GLU A 23 -1.13 8.88 -15.49
CA GLU A 23 -2.38 9.67 -15.49
C GLU A 23 -3.47 8.88 -14.76
N GLY A 24 -4.13 9.53 -13.80
CA GLY A 24 -5.21 8.92 -13.03
C GLY A 24 -4.81 8.25 -11.73
N PHE A 25 -3.54 8.31 -11.31
CA PHE A 25 -3.07 7.78 -10.03
C PHE A 25 -2.21 8.78 -9.28
N LYS A 26 -2.27 8.71 -7.95
CA LYS A 26 -1.38 9.43 -7.04
C LYS A 26 -0.52 8.44 -6.28
N HIS A 27 0.78 8.67 -6.30
CA HIS A 27 1.78 7.88 -5.62
C HIS A 27 2.09 8.46 -4.23
N TYR A 28 2.33 7.56 -3.25
CA TYR A 28 2.74 7.88 -1.87
C TYR A 28 3.82 6.90 -1.43
N GLY A 29 4.75 7.37 -0.60
CA GLY A 29 5.86 6.58 -0.08
C GLY A 29 7.12 6.69 -0.94
N PRO A 30 8.25 6.15 -0.44
CA PRO A 30 9.55 6.28 -1.11
C PRO A 30 9.74 5.34 -2.32
N THR A 31 8.98 4.22 -2.38
CA THR A 31 9.15 3.20 -3.42
C THR A 31 8.09 3.34 -4.51
N GLU A 32 8.53 3.42 -5.76
CA GLU A 32 7.64 3.44 -6.92
C GLU A 32 6.84 2.13 -7.05
N VAL A 33 5.54 2.25 -7.32
CA VAL A 33 4.63 1.11 -7.45
C VAL A 33 4.34 0.81 -8.92
N ASP A 34 4.78 -0.35 -9.39
CA ASP A 34 4.43 -0.83 -10.73
C ASP A 34 3.11 -1.61 -10.70
N SER A 35 2.01 -0.92 -11.01
CA SER A 35 0.68 -1.53 -11.05
C SER A 35 0.53 -2.66 -12.09
N ALA A 36 1.39 -2.70 -13.13
CA ALA A 36 1.35 -3.77 -14.13
C ALA A 36 1.87 -5.12 -13.59
N LYS A 37 2.68 -5.09 -12.52
CA LYS A 37 3.19 -6.28 -11.84
C LYS A 37 2.37 -6.67 -10.62
N ALA A 38 1.33 -5.90 -10.29
CA ALA A 38 0.54 -6.16 -9.11
C ALA A 38 -0.31 -7.42 -9.28
N ILE A 39 -0.23 -8.31 -8.30
CA ILE A 39 -1.08 -9.49 -8.18
C ILE A 39 -2.31 -9.18 -7.32
N SER A 40 -3.30 -10.06 -7.30
CA SER A 40 -4.42 -9.92 -6.39
C SER A 40 -3.95 -10.12 -4.93
N MET A 41 -4.69 -9.54 -3.97
CA MET A 41 -4.42 -9.80 -2.56
C MET A 41 -4.51 -11.30 -2.21
N GLU A 42 -5.44 -12.02 -2.83
CA GLU A 42 -5.59 -13.48 -2.65
C GLU A 42 -4.32 -14.22 -3.09
N ASP A 43 -3.80 -13.88 -4.26
CA ASP A 43 -2.56 -14.48 -4.77
C ASP A 43 -1.36 -14.13 -3.90
N MET A 44 -1.29 -12.90 -3.39
CA MET A 44 -0.24 -12.49 -2.45
C MET A 44 -0.26 -13.34 -1.20
N VAL A 45 -1.42 -13.49 -0.54
CA VAL A 45 -1.57 -14.32 0.67
C VAL A 45 -1.21 -15.77 0.38
N LYS A 46 -1.66 -16.32 -0.75
CA LYS A 46 -1.36 -17.69 -1.17
C LYS A 46 0.14 -17.91 -1.40
N GLN A 47 0.79 -17.01 -2.14
CA GLN A 47 2.23 -17.11 -2.43
C GLN A 47 3.07 -16.97 -1.15
N PHE A 48 2.73 -16.02 -0.28
CA PHE A 48 3.41 -15.84 0.99
C PHE A 48 3.27 -17.07 1.90
N ASN A 49 2.07 -17.65 2.00
CA ASN A 49 1.84 -18.87 2.78
C ASN A 49 2.61 -20.09 2.24
N GLN A 50 2.80 -20.17 0.92
CA GLN A 50 3.58 -21.24 0.29
C GLN A 50 5.08 -21.06 0.45
N ASN A 51 5.55 -19.81 0.46
CA ASN A 51 6.96 -19.48 0.59
C ASN A 51 7.16 -18.19 1.39
N PRO A 52 7.16 -18.24 2.74
CA PRO A 52 7.35 -17.06 3.59
C PRO A 52 8.73 -16.39 3.46
N GLN A 53 9.67 -16.99 2.74
CA GLN A 53 10.96 -16.35 2.39
C GLN A 53 10.82 -15.34 1.26
N GLN A 54 9.78 -15.46 0.45
CA GLN A 54 9.38 -14.45 -0.50
C GLN A 54 8.41 -13.50 0.20
N ASP A 55 8.92 -12.44 0.78
CA ASP A 55 8.18 -11.51 1.61
C ASP A 55 7.79 -10.19 0.91
N THR A 56 8.47 -9.85 -0.20
CA THR A 56 8.26 -8.62 -0.96
C THR A 56 7.23 -8.82 -2.07
N PHE A 57 6.18 -8.01 -2.05
CA PHE A 57 5.07 -8.11 -3.00
C PHE A 57 4.62 -6.73 -3.51
N THR A 58 4.08 -6.74 -4.73
CA THR A 58 3.21 -5.67 -5.23
C THR A 58 1.83 -6.28 -5.46
N PHE A 59 0.81 -5.80 -4.76
CA PHE A 59 -0.56 -6.31 -4.89
C PHE A 59 -1.59 -5.19 -4.89
N TYR A 60 -2.81 -5.51 -5.30
CA TYR A 60 -3.93 -4.58 -5.27
C TYR A 60 -5.08 -5.11 -4.41
N ALA A 61 -5.76 -4.20 -3.74
CA ALA A 61 -6.96 -4.49 -2.96
C ALA A 61 -7.84 -3.24 -2.76
N PRO A 62 -9.16 -3.40 -2.55
CA PRO A 62 -10.02 -2.31 -2.13
C PRO A 62 -9.70 -1.87 -0.70
N ILE A 63 -9.58 -0.57 -0.48
CA ILE A 63 -9.42 0.02 0.86
C ILE A 63 -10.77 -0.09 1.60
N VAL A 64 -10.76 -0.65 2.81
CA VAL A 64 -11.94 -0.75 3.68
C VAL A 64 -11.95 0.37 4.73
N ASN A 65 -10.82 0.61 5.37
CA ASN A 65 -10.64 1.64 6.38
C ASN A 65 -9.32 2.36 6.20
N VAL A 66 -9.28 3.63 6.62
CA VAL A 66 -8.08 4.48 6.63
C VAL A 66 -7.91 5.06 8.03
N CYS A 67 -6.68 5.21 8.50
CA CYS A 67 -6.36 5.94 9.72
C CYS A 67 -6.86 7.39 9.61
N GLN A 68 -7.84 7.77 10.44
CA GLN A 68 -8.50 9.07 10.37
C GLN A 68 -7.65 10.21 10.93
N SER A 69 -6.65 9.91 11.76
CA SER A 69 -5.78 10.95 12.33
C SER A 69 -4.65 11.36 11.39
N ALA A 70 -3.89 10.39 10.85
CA ALA A 70 -2.68 10.67 10.08
C ALA A 70 -2.58 9.91 8.76
N GLY A 71 -3.55 9.04 8.43
CA GLY A 71 -3.48 8.23 7.22
C GLY A 71 -2.30 7.25 7.17
N CYS A 72 -1.75 6.86 8.33
CA CYS A 72 -0.52 6.06 8.44
C CYS A 72 -0.72 4.54 8.30
N TRP A 73 -1.95 4.09 8.14
CA TRP A 73 -2.33 2.72 7.84
C TRP A 73 -3.67 2.66 7.13
N VAL A 74 -3.91 1.55 6.44
CA VAL A 74 -5.20 1.17 5.89
C VAL A 74 -5.52 -0.27 6.25
N ASN A 75 -6.81 -0.64 6.22
CA ASN A 75 -7.23 -2.03 6.22
C ASN A 75 -7.80 -2.39 4.84
N VAL A 76 -7.51 -3.60 4.39
CA VAL A 76 -8.10 -4.24 3.23
C VAL A 76 -8.71 -5.57 3.65
N LYS A 77 -9.71 -6.08 2.92
CA LYS A 77 -10.43 -7.29 3.31
C LYS A 77 -9.82 -8.51 2.64
N LYS A 78 -9.42 -9.52 3.42
CA LYS A 78 -9.00 -10.83 2.91
C LYS A 78 -10.18 -11.65 2.42
N THR A 79 -9.91 -12.71 1.66
CA THR A 79 -10.92 -13.62 1.12
C THR A 79 -11.71 -14.36 2.22
N ASP A 80 -11.03 -14.66 3.35
CA ASP A 80 -11.66 -15.28 4.53
C ASP A 80 -12.59 -14.33 5.32
N GLY A 81 -12.64 -13.05 4.91
CA GLY A 81 -13.45 -12.02 5.54
C GLY A 81 -12.73 -11.19 6.59
N ASP A 82 -11.58 -11.64 7.07
CA ASP A 82 -10.73 -10.91 8.00
C ASP A 82 -10.08 -9.68 7.34
N LEU A 83 -9.63 -8.75 8.16
CA LEU A 83 -8.91 -7.57 7.71
C LEU A 83 -7.41 -7.81 7.72
N LEU A 84 -6.72 -7.41 6.65
CA LEU A 84 -5.28 -7.24 6.63
C LEU A 84 -4.98 -5.77 6.90
N ARG A 85 -4.19 -5.50 7.93
CA ARG A 85 -3.68 -4.16 8.21
C ARG A 85 -2.39 -3.92 7.42
N ILE A 86 -2.40 -2.85 6.65
CA ILE A 86 -1.25 -2.35 5.90
C ILE A 86 -0.75 -1.10 6.62
N ARG A 87 0.44 -1.19 7.23
CA ARG A 87 1.12 -0.05 7.86
C ARG A 87 2.09 0.57 6.87
N PHE A 88 2.26 1.87 6.93
CA PHE A 88 3.18 2.57 6.06
C PHE A 88 4.54 2.75 6.72
N LYS A 89 5.60 2.37 5.99
CA LYS A 89 6.98 2.45 6.43
C LYS A 89 7.39 3.92 6.62
N ASP A 90 8.27 4.18 7.59
CA ASP A 90 8.85 5.51 7.84
C ASP A 90 7.79 6.63 8.01
N HIS A 91 6.61 6.25 8.52
CA HIS A 91 5.52 7.16 8.86
C HIS A 91 5.00 8.05 7.71
N PHE A 92 5.22 7.68 6.44
CA PHE A 92 4.46 8.35 5.40
C PHE A 92 2.96 8.10 5.56
N GLY A 93 2.13 8.90 4.93
CA GLY A 93 0.68 8.77 5.03
C GLY A 93 -0.03 9.06 3.71
N ILE A 94 -1.26 8.57 3.62
CA ILE A 94 -2.21 8.95 2.58
C ILE A 94 -3.25 9.89 3.20
N PRO A 95 -4.01 10.66 2.41
CA PRO A 95 -5.05 11.51 2.95
C PRO A 95 -6.04 10.71 3.82
N PRO A 96 -6.33 11.12 5.08
CA PRO A 96 -7.31 10.43 5.93
C PRO A 96 -8.71 10.33 5.32
N LYS A 97 -9.05 11.25 4.42
CA LYS A 97 -10.31 11.26 3.66
C LYS A 97 -10.29 10.43 2.38
N THR A 98 -9.28 9.56 2.20
CA THR A 98 -9.26 8.64 1.07
C THR A 98 -10.52 7.78 1.08
N GLU A 99 -11.25 7.77 -0.04
CA GLU A 99 -12.50 7.05 -0.16
C GLU A 99 -12.31 5.54 -0.03
N THR A 100 -13.15 4.92 0.78
CA THR A 100 -13.23 3.46 0.89
C THR A 100 -13.85 2.86 -0.36
N GLY A 101 -13.53 1.59 -0.65
CA GLY A 101 -13.93 0.90 -1.87
C GLY A 101 -13.03 1.17 -3.08
N ASN A 102 -12.18 2.18 -3.05
CA ASN A 102 -11.17 2.39 -4.09
C ASN A 102 -10.13 1.28 -4.05
N VAL A 103 -9.85 0.71 -5.21
CA VAL A 103 -8.74 -0.24 -5.37
C VAL A 103 -7.43 0.53 -5.35
N ALA A 104 -6.57 0.24 -4.40
CA ALA A 104 -5.22 0.77 -4.32
C ALA A 104 -4.19 -0.34 -4.57
N TYR A 105 -2.98 0.07 -4.96
CA TYR A 105 -1.85 -0.82 -5.18
C TYR A 105 -0.82 -0.57 -4.08
N PHE A 106 -0.29 -1.64 -3.51
CA PHE A 106 0.64 -1.61 -2.39
C PHE A 106 1.91 -2.36 -2.76
N HIS A 107 3.05 -1.74 -2.56
CA HIS A 107 4.36 -2.39 -2.59
C HIS A 107 4.94 -2.44 -1.19
N GLY A 108 5.59 -3.55 -0.81
CA GLY A 108 6.17 -3.69 0.52
C GLY A 108 6.39 -5.14 0.93
N ILE A 109 6.43 -5.37 2.24
CA ILE A 109 6.81 -6.65 2.86
C ILE A 109 5.64 -7.24 3.63
N ALA A 110 5.30 -8.50 3.33
CA ALA A 110 4.40 -9.34 4.12
C ALA A 110 5.18 -10.02 5.25
N TYR A 111 4.60 -10.14 6.43
CA TYR A 111 5.20 -10.84 7.56
C TYR A 111 4.13 -11.33 8.54
N TYR A 112 4.46 -12.39 9.27
CA TYR A 112 3.65 -12.80 10.41
C TYR A 112 4.08 -12.07 11.67
N ASP A 113 3.09 -11.61 12.45
CA ASP A 113 3.29 -11.03 13.76
C ASP A 113 2.49 -11.81 14.81
N THR A 114 2.98 -11.83 16.04
CA THR A 114 2.33 -12.50 17.15
C THR A 114 1.68 -11.49 18.08
N ILE A 115 0.35 -11.43 18.05
CA ILE A 115 -0.41 -10.57 18.94
C ILE A 115 -0.59 -11.27 20.29
N SER A 116 0.01 -10.72 21.34
CA SER A 116 -0.08 -11.29 22.70
C SER A 116 -1.52 -11.29 23.22
N VAL A 117 -1.84 -12.19 24.16
CA VAL A 117 -3.14 -12.21 24.85
C VAL A 117 -3.48 -10.86 25.44
N GLN A 118 -2.51 -10.20 26.08
CA GLN A 118 -2.70 -8.88 26.69
C GLN A 118 -3.07 -7.82 25.65
N LEU A 119 -2.39 -7.79 24.51
CA LEU A 119 -2.67 -6.81 23.45
C LEU A 119 -4.02 -7.06 22.79
N GLN A 120 -4.40 -8.33 22.60
CA GLN A 120 -5.73 -8.68 22.07
C GLN A 120 -6.84 -8.21 23.01
N LYS A 121 -6.70 -8.44 24.32
CA LYS A 121 -7.63 -7.97 25.35
C LYS A 121 -7.74 -6.45 25.35
N HIS A 122 -6.61 -5.76 25.31
CA HIS A 122 -6.57 -4.30 25.26
C HIS A 122 -7.32 -3.73 24.03
N PHE A 123 -7.18 -4.33 22.87
CA PHE A 123 -7.96 -3.92 21.69
C PHE A 123 -9.46 -4.10 21.85
N LEU A 124 -9.90 -5.16 22.53
CA LEU A 124 -11.31 -5.39 22.82
C LEU A 124 -11.84 -4.40 23.87
N GLU A 125 -11.05 -4.10 24.90
CA GLU A 125 -11.36 -3.08 25.93
C GLU A 125 -11.52 -1.71 25.30
N ASP A 126 -10.58 -1.27 24.45
CA ASP A 126 -10.65 -0.01 23.69
C ASP A 126 -11.88 0.06 22.76
N GLY A 127 -12.30 -1.09 22.25
CA GLY A 127 -13.51 -1.25 21.44
C GLY A 127 -14.81 -1.33 22.27
N ASN A 128 -14.75 -1.22 23.61
CA ASN A 128 -15.87 -1.43 24.53
C ASN A 128 -16.56 -2.79 24.33
N ALA A 129 -15.81 -3.84 24.03
CA ALA A 129 -16.33 -5.19 23.92
C ALA A 129 -16.81 -5.71 25.31
N PRO A 130 -17.86 -6.56 25.34
CA PRO A 130 -18.32 -7.15 26.60
C PRO A 130 -17.22 -8.05 27.20
N GLN A 131 -17.16 -8.07 28.56
CA GLN A 131 -16.16 -8.86 29.31
C GLN A 131 -16.14 -10.33 28.89
N SER A 132 -17.30 -10.88 28.55
CA SER A 132 -17.41 -12.26 28.06
C SER A 132 -16.67 -12.55 26.76
N GLU A 133 -16.38 -11.55 25.93
CA GLU A 133 -15.55 -11.69 24.73
C GLU A 133 -14.07 -11.56 25.09
N ILE A 134 -13.73 -10.63 25.98
CA ILE A 134 -12.36 -10.43 26.49
C ILE A 134 -11.84 -11.70 27.16
N ASP A 135 -12.69 -12.38 27.96
CA ASP A 135 -12.32 -13.60 28.69
C ASP A 135 -12.08 -14.80 27.77
N LYS A 136 -12.60 -14.79 26.55
CA LYS A 136 -12.33 -15.84 25.54
C LYS A 136 -10.89 -15.79 25.00
N ILE A 137 -10.19 -14.69 25.17
CA ILE A 137 -8.83 -14.54 24.69
C ILE A 137 -7.86 -15.22 25.67
N VAL A 138 -7.43 -16.43 25.32
CA VAL A 138 -6.57 -17.27 26.17
C VAL A 138 -5.23 -17.66 25.54
N ALA A 139 -5.06 -17.35 24.24
CA ALA A 139 -3.82 -17.68 23.51
C ALA A 139 -3.37 -16.52 22.61
N PRO A 140 -2.06 -16.40 22.33
CA PRO A 140 -1.57 -15.47 21.31
C PRO A 140 -2.16 -15.80 19.95
N LYS A 141 -2.38 -14.77 19.12
CA LYS A 141 -2.84 -14.91 17.74
C LYS A 141 -1.71 -14.56 16.78
N ILE A 142 -1.47 -15.41 15.80
CA ILE A 142 -0.56 -15.10 14.69
C ILE A 142 -1.39 -14.43 13.60
N GLU A 143 -0.98 -13.24 13.19
CA GLU A 143 -1.64 -12.49 12.14
C GLU A 143 -0.69 -12.15 11.01
N LEU A 144 -1.19 -12.26 9.78
CA LEU A 144 -0.52 -11.71 8.62
C LEU A 144 -0.65 -10.19 8.66
N ASN A 145 0.47 -9.51 8.55
CA ASN A 145 0.60 -8.06 8.44
C ASN A 145 1.32 -7.69 7.14
N PHE A 146 1.22 -6.42 6.75
CA PHE A 146 1.94 -5.89 5.60
C PHE A 146 2.49 -4.50 5.92
N GLN A 147 3.78 -4.28 5.63
CA GLN A 147 4.40 -2.98 5.72
C GLN A 147 4.66 -2.45 4.31
N ALA A 148 3.88 -1.45 3.89
CA ALA A 148 4.04 -0.83 2.59
C ALA A 148 5.09 0.27 2.63
N ASP A 149 5.96 0.28 1.64
CA ASP A 149 6.91 1.36 1.35
C ASP A 149 6.53 2.15 0.09
N GLY A 150 5.49 1.72 -0.64
CA GLY A 150 4.89 2.42 -1.75
C GLY A 150 3.39 2.14 -1.86
N VAL A 151 2.61 3.17 -2.17
CA VAL A 151 1.16 3.09 -2.39
C VAL A 151 0.77 3.90 -3.61
N LEU A 152 -0.07 3.33 -4.48
CA LEU A 152 -0.62 3.99 -5.65
C LEU A 152 -2.15 3.99 -5.57
N ILE A 153 -2.76 5.16 -5.51
CA ILE A 153 -4.22 5.32 -5.36
C ILE A 153 -4.80 5.98 -6.59
N PRO A 154 -5.92 5.45 -7.18
CA PRO A 154 -6.61 6.11 -8.27
C PRO A 154 -7.10 7.50 -7.86
N THR A 155 -6.91 8.49 -8.73
CA THR A 155 -7.54 9.80 -8.59
C THR A 155 -8.96 9.76 -9.11
N ALA A 156 -9.80 10.74 -8.73
CA ALA A 156 -11.20 10.82 -9.17
C ALA A 156 -11.37 10.78 -10.71
N SER A 157 -10.36 11.22 -11.45
CA SER A 157 -10.34 11.23 -12.93
C SER A 157 -10.25 9.82 -13.54
N SER A 158 -9.78 8.80 -12.81
CA SER A 158 -9.62 7.44 -13.33
C SER A 158 -10.85 6.54 -13.15
N LYS A 159 -11.91 7.04 -12.49
CA LYS A 159 -13.15 6.28 -12.21
C LYS A 159 -14.14 6.24 -13.38
N GLN A 160 -13.84 6.90 -14.52
CA GLN A 160 -14.75 7.05 -15.66
C GLN A 160 -14.34 6.20 -16.88
N LYS A 161 -13.86 4.97 -16.70
CA LYS A 161 -13.70 4.04 -17.83
C LYS A 161 -14.18 2.66 -17.49
#